data_7224a135bdc923780ef04b162c0156bb
#
_entry.id   7224a135bdc923780ef04b162c0156bb
#
_cell.length_a   1.000
_cell.length_b   1.000
_cell.length_c   1.000
_cell.angle_alpha   90.00
_cell.angle_beta   90.00
_cell.angle_gamma   90.00
#
_symmetry.space_group_name_H-M   'P 1'
#
loop_
_entity.id
_entity.type
_entity.pdbx_description
1 polymer ?
#
loop_
_entity_poly.entity_id
_entity_poly.type
_entity_poly.pdbx_seq_one_letter_code
_entity_poly.pdbx_strand_id
1 'polypeptide(L)'
;MPIRMTDDPQDQQEQFNDGGGEQRGGGGLRGGGGGLLAFLPLLLRIFGIKGILVIAAIGIGGYFLLGRSGCGNIVSQAGQLATGGILDPRQFQKASIYEALEEDDTKNPLPEATNLQRYAPQVGNQGEQGSCVAWSSAYAARSILEAARTGQAADQVKFSPAFLYNQIGLDGCQGSYIIKAMEYMTRQGSLPYEQFPYNDQNCTQQPSTNLIQQAGEFKMRGFNRLTKGDNTEELDMRAIKENLAQGAPVVIGMMVGESYMQNMLGKDVWYPGPGDAGMMGFGGHAQCVVGYDDTKYGGSFLIMNSWGPEWGNNGFAWVRYPDFNRYVREAYGLEPMAKAGSAANTPFACEIGLMEVQYDGKKTSPKSYIPLRVKAGNRFETTMPVKVGTKFKMEVKNTTECYIYVFGKETDGSSYTLFPYPNAKDPSTTKYSPFCGITGYRLFPKDKSMMPDSIGTKDMMVVVVSKQPLDWYKLNQTISQQPQTDYAVRVNNALRTQSTSNIRYESTSTGTIKFQGAAGNNQVATCVVEISKQ
;
A
#
# COMPACT_ATOMS: atom_id res chain seq x y z
N MET A 1 29.18 -8.54 3.12
CA MET A 1 28.50 -7.79 2.05
C MET A 1 29.37 -6.61 1.65
N PRO A 2 29.96 -6.59 0.46
CA PRO A 2 30.80 -5.50 -0.04
C PRO A 2 30.04 -4.17 -0.13
N ILE A 3 28.77 -4.21 -0.55
CA ILE A 3 27.88 -3.06 -0.48
C ILE A 3 27.00 -3.20 0.76
N ARG A 4 27.20 -2.32 1.75
CA ARG A 4 26.46 -2.35 3.01
C ARG A 4 25.29 -1.40 2.95
N MET A 5 24.16 -1.80 3.53
CA MET A 5 23.03 -0.91 3.78
C MET A 5 23.19 -0.26 5.16
N THR A 6 23.06 1.05 5.21
CA THR A 6 23.08 1.85 6.44
C THR A 6 21.74 2.56 6.58
N ASP A 7 21.19 2.60 7.80
CA ASP A 7 19.99 3.37 8.05
C ASP A 7 20.25 4.86 7.81
N ASP A 8 19.32 5.49 7.11
CA ASP A 8 19.31 6.95 7.02
C ASP A 8 18.73 7.51 8.32
N PRO A 9 19.23 8.65 8.82
CA PRO A 9 18.59 9.33 9.92
C PRO A 9 17.13 9.64 9.53
N GLN A 10 16.18 9.21 10.38
CA GLN A 10 14.78 9.54 10.17
C GLN A 10 14.57 11.03 10.40
N ASP A 11 13.69 11.65 9.60
CA ASP A 11 13.23 13.00 9.83
C ASP A 11 12.71 13.11 11.27
N GLN A 12 13.30 13.98 12.07
CA GLN A 12 12.70 14.34 13.34
C GLN A 12 11.42 15.10 13.00
N GLN A 13 10.28 14.43 13.11
CA GLN A 13 9.00 15.11 13.00
C GLN A 13 9.01 16.28 13.98
N GLU A 14 8.74 17.47 13.49
CA GLU A 14 8.40 18.62 14.32
C GLU A 14 7.19 18.21 15.18
N GLN A 15 7.46 17.81 16.41
CA GLN A 15 6.43 17.78 17.43
C GLN A 15 5.97 19.24 17.56
N PHE A 16 4.78 19.52 17.07
CA PHE A 16 4.08 20.74 17.43
C PHE A 16 3.99 20.78 18.95
N ASN A 17 4.88 21.53 19.54
CA ASN A 17 4.87 21.87 20.96
C ASN A 17 3.68 22.80 21.20
N ASP A 18 2.56 22.22 21.57
CA ASP A 18 1.48 22.98 22.21
C ASP A 18 1.96 23.33 23.63
N GLY A 19 2.38 24.57 23.78
CA GLY A 19 2.98 25.08 25.00
C GLY A 19 1.99 25.13 26.16
N GLY A 20 2.32 24.48 27.25
CA GLY A 20 1.58 24.59 28.51
C GLY A 20 2.22 23.79 29.63
N GLY A 21 3.06 24.43 30.39
CA GLY A 21 3.96 24.04 31.46
C GLY A 21 3.49 23.05 32.50
N GLU A 22 4.43 22.40 33.02
CA GLU A 22 4.92 22.26 34.40
C GLU A 22 5.51 20.87 34.70
N GLN A 23 6.75 20.91 35.08
CA GLN A 23 7.50 19.76 35.62
C GLN A 23 6.94 19.34 36.98
N ARG A 24 6.83 18.02 37.21
CA ARG A 24 7.26 17.36 38.45
C ARG A 24 7.33 15.83 38.33
N GLY A 25 8.46 15.35 38.47
CA GLY A 25 9.09 14.26 39.21
C GLY A 25 8.43 12.91 39.40
N GLY A 26 9.07 11.88 38.85
CA GLY A 26 9.43 10.65 39.51
C GLY A 26 8.39 9.56 39.75
N GLY A 27 8.65 8.38 39.23
CA GLY A 27 8.12 7.15 39.79
C GLY A 27 7.51 6.19 38.77
N GLY A 28 8.33 5.27 38.28
CA GLY A 28 7.83 4.17 37.45
C GLY A 28 6.97 3.19 38.25
N LEU A 29 5.95 2.65 37.59
CA LEU A 29 5.33 1.39 38.00
C LEU A 29 4.80 0.65 36.75
N ARG A 30 5.31 -0.55 36.61
CA ARG A 30 4.89 -1.59 35.65
C ARG A 30 3.49 -2.11 35.97
N GLY A 31 2.73 -2.44 34.92
CA GLY A 31 1.98 -3.69 34.87
C GLY A 31 0.50 -3.67 35.07
N GLY A 32 -0.23 -4.13 34.07
CA GLY A 32 -1.22 -5.17 34.24
C GLY A 32 -2.65 -4.80 34.64
N GLY A 33 -3.55 -5.07 33.74
CA GLY A 33 -4.98 -5.30 33.87
C GLY A 33 -5.60 -5.38 35.27
N GLY A 34 -6.45 -4.42 35.62
CA GLY A 34 -7.14 -4.46 36.91
C GLY A 34 -7.92 -3.18 37.26
N GLY A 35 -8.35 -2.38 36.30
CA GLY A 35 -8.89 -1.04 36.56
C GLY A 35 -10.16 -0.96 37.43
N LEU A 36 -10.97 -1.99 37.54
CA LEU A 36 -12.21 -1.94 38.35
C LEU A 36 -12.03 -2.47 39.79
N LEU A 37 -11.15 -3.44 39.98
CA LEU A 37 -10.91 -4.01 41.33
C LEU A 37 -10.07 -3.09 42.22
N ALA A 38 -9.31 -2.16 41.65
CA ALA A 38 -8.51 -1.20 42.42
C ALA A 38 -9.35 -0.18 43.22
N PHE A 39 -10.59 0.07 42.78
CA PHE A 39 -11.53 0.99 43.48
C PHE A 39 -12.43 0.30 44.51
N LEU A 40 -12.41 -1.02 44.58
CA LEU A 40 -13.26 -1.79 45.48
C LEU A 40 -13.07 -1.42 46.99
N PRO A 41 -11.83 -1.18 47.50
CA PRO A 41 -11.64 -0.75 48.88
C PRO A 41 -12.21 0.65 49.15
N LEU A 42 -12.17 1.55 48.17
CA LEU A 42 -12.72 2.90 48.27
C LEU A 42 -14.25 2.87 48.28
N LEU A 43 -14.85 2.08 47.41
CA LEU A 43 -16.30 1.90 47.37
C LEU A 43 -16.85 1.23 48.62
N LEU A 44 -16.14 0.24 49.19
CA LEU A 44 -16.50 -0.40 50.46
C LEU A 44 -16.44 0.59 51.64
N ARG A 45 -15.52 1.53 51.60
CA ARG A 45 -15.35 2.55 52.64
C ARG A 45 -16.44 3.63 52.59
N ILE A 46 -16.95 3.94 51.39
CA ILE A 46 -17.97 5.00 51.17
C ILE A 46 -19.39 4.45 51.33
N PHE A 47 -19.66 3.28 50.79
CA PHE A 47 -21.03 2.75 50.69
C PHE A 47 -21.30 1.51 51.54
N GLY A 48 -20.24 0.92 52.12
CA GLY A 48 -20.35 -0.34 52.84
C GLY A 48 -20.80 -1.51 51.94
N ILE A 49 -20.75 -2.74 52.46
CA ILE A 49 -21.15 -3.95 51.71
C ILE A 49 -22.62 -3.86 51.27
N LYS A 50 -23.50 -3.32 52.09
CA LYS A 50 -24.93 -3.18 51.76
C LYS A 50 -25.17 -2.17 50.64
N GLY A 51 -24.42 -1.08 50.64
CA GLY A 51 -24.53 -0.08 49.56
C GLY A 51 -24.04 -0.60 48.19
N ILE A 52 -22.96 -1.39 48.18
CA ILE A 52 -22.45 -2.02 46.96
C ILE A 52 -23.44 -3.06 46.43
N LEU A 53 -24.08 -3.84 47.29
CA LEU A 53 -25.11 -4.79 46.87
C LEU A 53 -26.36 -4.09 46.29
N VAL A 54 -26.72 -2.92 46.82
CA VAL A 54 -27.82 -2.12 46.26
C VAL A 54 -27.45 -1.52 44.92
N ILE A 55 -26.23 -1.01 44.75
CA ILE A 55 -25.74 -0.50 43.44
C ILE A 55 -25.66 -1.61 42.42
N ALA A 56 -25.18 -2.79 42.79
CA ALA A 56 -25.15 -3.98 41.92
C ALA A 56 -26.58 -4.43 41.55
N ALA A 57 -27.51 -4.45 42.49
CA ALA A 57 -28.92 -4.81 42.26
C ALA A 57 -29.59 -3.77 41.36
N ILE A 58 -29.34 -2.48 41.54
CA ILE A 58 -29.83 -1.42 40.65
C ILE A 58 -29.19 -1.54 39.24
N GLY A 59 -27.89 -1.84 39.14
CA GLY A 59 -27.22 -2.08 37.84
C GLY A 59 -27.78 -3.30 37.12
N ILE A 60 -27.98 -4.41 37.84
CA ILE A 60 -28.58 -5.64 37.27
C ILE A 60 -30.08 -5.43 36.98
N GLY A 61 -30.81 -4.80 37.88
CA GLY A 61 -32.23 -4.46 37.63
C GLY A 61 -32.42 -3.47 36.50
N GLY A 62 -31.55 -2.46 36.40
CA GLY A 62 -31.49 -1.53 35.27
C GLY A 62 -31.16 -2.22 33.95
N TYR A 63 -30.20 -3.13 33.96
CA TYR A 63 -29.88 -3.96 32.79
C TYR A 63 -31.06 -4.85 32.34
N PHE A 64 -31.77 -5.46 33.28
CA PHE A 64 -32.98 -6.27 32.96
C PHE A 64 -34.21 -5.44 32.60
N LEU A 65 -34.40 -4.26 33.18
CA LEU A 65 -35.51 -3.36 32.87
C LEU A 65 -35.26 -2.56 31.59
N LEU A 66 -34.06 -2.08 31.34
CA LEU A 66 -33.68 -1.39 30.09
C LEU A 66 -33.53 -2.36 28.91
N GLY A 67 -33.15 -3.61 29.17
CA GLY A 67 -33.06 -4.65 28.16
C GLY A 67 -34.45 -5.24 27.76
N ARG A 68 -35.51 -4.96 28.54
CA ARG A 68 -36.91 -5.43 28.25
C ARG A 68 -37.88 -4.32 27.89
N SER A 69 -37.55 -3.06 28.10
CA SER A 69 -38.40 -1.93 27.75
C SER A 69 -37.74 -1.08 26.71
N GLY A 70 -37.99 -1.41 25.45
CA GLY A 70 -38.23 -0.49 24.34
C GLY A 70 -37.42 0.80 24.18
N CYS A 71 -36.16 0.92 24.64
CA CYS A 71 -35.26 1.94 24.11
C CYS A 71 -34.51 1.51 22.83
N GLY A 72 -34.75 0.29 22.36
CA GLY A 72 -34.24 -0.21 21.08
C GLY A 72 -34.99 0.31 19.86
N ASN A 73 -36.17 0.96 20.03
CA ASN A 73 -37.03 1.30 18.89
C ASN A 73 -37.02 2.76 18.44
N ILE A 74 -36.19 3.63 19.02
CA ILE A 74 -36.03 5.01 18.51
C ILE A 74 -34.83 5.14 17.59
N VAL A 75 -33.86 4.22 17.65
CA VAL A 75 -32.70 4.17 16.73
C VAL A 75 -32.99 3.34 15.47
N SER A 76 -34.09 2.57 15.45
CA SER A 76 -34.41 1.62 14.36
C SER A 76 -35.22 2.23 13.20
N GLN A 77 -35.48 3.56 13.19
CA GLN A 77 -36.18 4.21 12.06
C GLN A 77 -35.28 5.10 11.18
N ALA A 78 -34.07 5.42 11.59
CA ALA A 78 -33.04 5.82 10.64
C ALA A 78 -32.33 4.52 10.24
N GLY A 79 -32.54 4.02 9.02
CA GLY A 79 -31.91 2.79 8.54
C GLY A 79 -30.45 2.73 9.00
N GLN A 80 -30.11 1.74 9.82
CA GLN A 80 -28.76 1.62 10.34
C GLN A 80 -27.83 1.37 9.15
N LEU A 81 -27.03 2.39 8.80
CA LEU A 81 -26.03 2.24 7.79
C LEU A 81 -25.01 1.22 8.30
N ALA A 82 -24.91 0.08 7.62
CA ALA A 82 -23.99 -0.97 8.03
C ALA A 82 -22.55 -0.56 7.72
N THR A 83 -21.67 -0.84 8.65
CA THR A 83 -20.22 -0.84 8.46
C THR A 83 -19.75 -2.29 8.18
N GLY A 84 -18.58 -2.72 8.59
CA GLY A 84 -18.13 -4.11 8.45
C GLY A 84 -16.67 -4.21 8.01
N GLY A 85 -15.97 -3.09 7.95
CA GLY A 85 -14.50 -3.06 7.80
C GLY A 85 -13.85 -3.38 9.14
N ILE A 86 -13.21 -4.54 9.26
CA ILE A 86 -12.44 -4.88 10.46
C ILE A 86 -11.01 -4.39 10.25
N LEU A 87 -10.66 -3.32 10.98
CA LEU A 87 -9.36 -2.68 10.90
C LEU A 87 -8.44 -3.32 11.95
N ASP A 88 -7.48 -4.10 11.49
CA ASP A 88 -6.49 -4.78 12.33
C ASP A 88 -5.08 -4.53 11.79
N PRO A 89 -4.24 -3.75 12.48
CA PRO A 89 -2.87 -3.45 12.06
C PRO A 89 -2.03 -4.71 11.78
N ARG A 90 -2.32 -5.83 12.48
CA ARG A 90 -1.62 -7.11 12.25
C ARG A 90 -2.00 -7.74 10.93
N GLN A 91 -3.22 -7.52 10.44
CA GLN A 91 -3.64 -7.96 9.11
C GLN A 91 -3.09 -7.00 8.04
N PHE A 92 -3.19 -5.69 8.28
CA PHE A 92 -2.63 -4.67 7.38
C PHE A 92 -1.13 -4.85 7.16
N GLN A 93 -0.39 -5.19 8.21
CA GLN A 93 1.05 -5.44 8.14
C GLN A 93 1.46 -6.59 7.19
N LYS A 94 0.55 -7.50 6.86
CA LYS A 94 0.82 -8.62 5.93
C LYS A 94 0.91 -8.17 4.48
N ALA A 95 0.30 -7.04 4.13
CA ALA A 95 0.40 -6.49 2.78
C ALA A 95 1.83 -6.02 2.49
N SER A 96 2.27 -6.23 1.25
CA SER A 96 3.58 -5.74 0.81
C SER A 96 3.63 -4.22 0.85
N ILE A 97 4.80 -3.69 1.23
CA ILE A 97 5.06 -2.25 1.26
C ILE A 97 5.26 -1.77 -0.17
N TYR A 98 4.62 -0.67 -0.51
CA TYR A 98 4.87 0.05 -1.75
C TYR A 98 6.23 0.76 -1.69
N GLU A 99 7.09 0.48 -2.66
CA GLU A 99 8.30 1.27 -2.86
C GLU A 99 7.94 2.53 -3.65
N ALA A 100 7.66 3.61 -2.93
CA ALA A 100 7.16 4.87 -3.47
C ALA A 100 8.16 5.52 -4.44
N LEU A 101 7.65 6.39 -5.29
CA LEU A 101 8.48 7.24 -6.15
C LEU A 101 9.34 8.18 -5.30
N GLU A 102 10.42 8.68 -5.90
CA GLU A 102 11.25 9.74 -5.30
C GLU A 102 10.41 11.00 -5.11
N GLU A 103 10.53 11.63 -3.92
CA GLU A 103 9.82 12.86 -3.57
C GLU A 103 10.50 14.09 -4.20
N ASP A 104 10.54 14.09 -5.53
CA ASP A 104 11.08 15.17 -6.35
C ASP A 104 10.04 15.54 -7.42
N ASP A 105 9.40 16.69 -7.27
CA ASP A 105 8.36 17.14 -8.19
C ASP A 105 8.88 17.49 -9.59
N THR A 106 10.19 17.66 -9.76
CA THR A 106 10.80 17.85 -11.09
C THR A 106 10.93 16.54 -11.86
N LYS A 107 11.13 15.43 -11.14
CA LYS A 107 11.24 14.07 -11.69
C LYS A 107 9.91 13.33 -11.74
N ASN A 108 9.11 13.47 -10.68
CA ASN A 108 7.81 12.83 -10.48
C ASN A 108 6.73 13.87 -10.20
N PRO A 109 6.39 14.74 -11.16
CA PRO A 109 5.37 15.75 -10.96
C PRO A 109 4.01 15.07 -10.74
N LEU A 110 3.29 15.52 -9.71
CA LEU A 110 1.90 15.15 -9.49
C LEU A 110 1.00 16.23 -10.06
N PRO A 111 -0.11 15.87 -10.74
CA PRO A 111 -1.13 16.85 -11.09
C PRO A 111 -1.76 17.42 -9.81
N GLU A 112 -2.20 18.68 -9.85
CA GLU A 112 -2.89 19.34 -8.74
C GLU A 112 -4.18 18.61 -8.35
N ALA A 113 -4.83 17.95 -9.31
CA ALA A 113 -6.04 17.18 -9.08
C ALA A 113 -6.11 15.96 -10.01
N THR A 114 -6.74 14.90 -9.52
CA THR A 114 -7.06 13.69 -10.28
C THR A 114 -8.44 13.19 -9.89
N ASN A 115 -9.23 12.75 -10.88
CA ASN A 115 -10.56 12.23 -10.65
C ASN A 115 -10.86 11.01 -11.53
N LEU A 116 -11.05 9.86 -10.90
CA LEU A 116 -11.41 8.59 -11.54
C LEU A 116 -12.93 8.34 -11.52
N GLN A 117 -13.74 9.27 -11.01
CA GLN A 117 -15.20 9.12 -10.88
C GLN A 117 -15.87 8.76 -12.22
N ARG A 118 -15.32 9.25 -13.34
CA ARG A 118 -15.80 8.89 -14.69
C ARG A 118 -15.72 7.40 -15.01
N TYR A 119 -14.90 6.65 -14.29
CA TYR A 119 -14.73 5.21 -14.42
C TYR A 119 -15.45 4.44 -13.31
N ALA A 120 -16.12 5.14 -12.39
CA ALA A 120 -16.85 4.52 -11.31
C ALA A 120 -18.24 4.06 -11.78
N PRO A 121 -18.71 2.89 -11.38
CA PRO A 121 -20.13 2.51 -11.57
C PRO A 121 -21.03 3.40 -10.73
N GLN A 122 -22.33 3.40 -11.02
CA GLN A 122 -23.32 4.05 -10.16
C GLN A 122 -23.17 3.54 -8.73
N VAL A 123 -23.24 4.46 -7.75
CA VAL A 123 -23.07 4.07 -6.35
C VAL A 123 -24.21 3.17 -5.91
N GLY A 124 -23.87 1.98 -5.45
CA GLY A 124 -24.82 1.01 -4.93
C GLY A 124 -25.02 1.16 -3.43
N ASN A 125 -25.88 0.31 -2.88
CA ASN A 125 -26.21 0.27 -1.46
C ASN A 125 -25.96 -1.12 -0.89
N GLN A 126 -25.10 -1.23 0.14
CA GLN A 126 -24.83 -2.48 0.83
C GLN A 126 -25.97 -2.93 1.77
N GLY A 127 -26.96 -2.06 2.00
CA GLY A 127 -28.07 -2.34 2.93
C GLY A 127 -27.58 -2.54 4.36
N GLU A 128 -28.12 -3.51 5.06
CA GLU A 128 -27.80 -3.83 6.46
C GLU A 128 -26.62 -4.81 6.61
N GLN A 129 -26.09 -5.34 5.52
CA GLN A 129 -25.00 -6.31 5.54
C GLN A 129 -23.64 -5.64 5.75
N GLY A 130 -22.78 -6.20 6.61
CA GLY A 130 -21.42 -5.75 6.87
C GLY A 130 -20.44 -5.97 5.71
N SER A 131 -20.82 -5.66 4.47
CA SER A 131 -20.09 -6.02 3.25
C SER A 131 -19.31 -4.89 2.58
N CYS A 132 -19.09 -3.76 3.29
CA CYS A 132 -18.39 -2.58 2.76
C CYS A 132 -17.01 -2.91 2.14
N VAL A 133 -16.29 -3.90 2.69
CA VAL A 133 -15.01 -4.35 2.15
C VAL A 133 -15.15 -4.86 0.71
N ALA A 134 -16.17 -5.65 0.43
CA ALA A 134 -16.39 -6.16 -0.93
C ALA A 134 -16.94 -5.10 -1.89
N TRP A 135 -17.78 -4.18 -1.38
CA TRP A 135 -18.27 -3.05 -2.16
C TRP A 135 -17.16 -2.10 -2.57
N SER A 136 -16.29 -1.71 -1.62
CA SER A 136 -15.15 -0.83 -1.91
C SER A 136 -14.10 -1.50 -2.81
N SER A 137 -13.90 -2.81 -2.65
CA SER A 137 -12.86 -3.55 -3.36
C SER A 137 -13.30 -4.04 -4.73
N ALA A 138 -14.35 -4.90 -4.81
CA ALA A 138 -14.81 -5.47 -6.07
C ALA A 138 -15.68 -4.49 -6.85
N TYR A 139 -16.76 -3.98 -6.23
CA TYR A 139 -17.73 -3.15 -6.94
C TYR A 139 -17.14 -1.78 -7.35
N ALA A 140 -16.42 -1.10 -6.46
CA ALA A 140 -15.81 0.18 -6.78
C ALA A 140 -14.43 0.01 -7.42
N ALA A 141 -13.40 -0.35 -6.64
CA ALA A 141 -12.02 -0.27 -7.09
C ALA A 141 -11.70 -1.17 -8.30
N ARG A 142 -12.13 -2.45 -8.27
CA ARG A 142 -11.86 -3.36 -9.38
C ARG A 142 -12.63 -2.97 -10.66
N SER A 143 -13.88 -2.46 -10.53
CA SER A 143 -14.66 -1.98 -11.67
C SER A 143 -14.05 -0.73 -12.29
N ILE A 144 -13.55 0.20 -11.47
CA ILE A 144 -12.81 1.39 -11.96
C ILE A 144 -11.58 0.97 -12.77
N LEU A 145 -10.78 0.01 -12.29
CA LEU A 145 -9.63 -0.51 -13.02
C LEU A 145 -10.04 -1.13 -14.36
N GLU A 146 -11.15 -1.88 -14.39
CA GLU A 146 -11.63 -2.51 -15.62
C GLU A 146 -12.15 -1.48 -16.63
N ALA A 147 -12.95 -0.52 -16.17
CA ALA A 147 -13.45 0.56 -17.03
C ALA A 147 -12.29 1.41 -17.59
N ALA A 148 -11.30 1.75 -16.76
CA ALA A 148 -10.11 2.49 -17.19
C ALA A 148 -9.26 1.69 -18.21
N ARG A 149 -9.16 0.36 -18.01
CA ARG A 149 -8.42 -0.55 -18.90
C ARG A 149 -9.09 -0.73 -20.25
N THR A 150 -10.42 -0.92 -20.26
CA THR A 150 -11.18 -1.27 -21.47
C THR A 150 -11.74 -0.06 -22.21
N GLY A 151 -11.92 1.07 -21.52
CA GLY A 151 -12.63 2.24 -22.02
C GLY A 151 -14.15 2.07 -22.07
N GLN A 152 -14.70 0.96 -21.56
CA GLN A 152 -16.13 0.71 -21.49
C GLN A 152 -16.78 1.51 -20.34
N ALA A 153 -18.09 1.73 -20.43
CA ALA A 153 -18.84 2.33 -19.34
C ALA A 153 -18.78 1.43 -18.09
N ALA A 154 -18.53 2.03 -16.93
CA ALA A 154 -18.29 1.30 -15.69
C ALA A 154 -19.44 0.36 -15.30
N ASP A 155 -20.69 0.76 -15.54
CA ASP A 155 -21.86 -0.07 -15.24
C ASP A 155 -21.97 -1.33 -16.12
N GLN A 156 -21.29 -1.37 -17.24
CA GLN A 156 -21.20 -2.56 -18.12
C GLN A 156 -20.13 -3.55 -17.67
N VAL A 157 -19.16 -3.10 -16.88
CA VAL A 157 -18.00 -3.90 -16.46
C VAL A 157 -17.86 -3.99 -14.94
N LYS A 158 -18.95 -3.70 -14.20
CA LYS A 158 -18.94 -3.75 -12.74
C LYS A 158 -18.87 -5.20 -12.21
N PHE A 159 -18.19 -5.36 -11.08
CA PHE A 159 -17.98 -6.64 -10.43
C PHE A 159 -18.88 -6.83 -9.21
N SER A 160 -19.21 -8.11 -8.93
CA SER A 160 -20.10 -8.49 -7.85
C SER A 160 -19.45 -8.37 -6.47
N PRO A 161 -19.99 -7.53 -5.57
CA PRO A 161 -19.56 -7.52 -4.19
C PRO A 161 -20.03 -8.79 -3.44
N ALA A 162 -21.17 -9.38 -3.80
CA ALA A 162 -21.65 -10.62 -3.20
C ALA A 162 -20.74 -11.81 -3.50
N PHE A 163 -20.26 -11.94 -4.76
CA PHE A 163 -19.28 -12.97 -5.11
C PHE A 163 -18.05 -12.92 -4.22
N LEU A 164 -17.52 -11.72 -3.98
CA LEU A 164 -16.36 -11.56 -3.12
C LEU A 164 -16.72 -11.76 -1.64
N TYR A 165 -17.74 -11.08 -1.14
CA TYR A 165 -18.10 -11.08 0.29
C TYR A 165 -18.44 -12.47 0.82
N ASN A 166 -19.23 -13.24 0.08
CA ASN A 166 -19.67 -14.58 0.52
C ASN A 166 -18.50 -15.57 0.67
N GLN A 167 -17.32 -15.24 0.16
CA GLN A 167 -16.11 -16.08 0.25
C GLN A 167 -15.08 -15.56 1.27
N ILE A 168 -15.12 -14.28 1.63
CA ILE A 168 -14.15 -13.67 2.55
C ILE A 168 -14.78 -13.17 3.85
N GLY A 169 -16.12 -13.08 3.90
CA GLY A 169 -16.86 -12.59 5.06
C GLY A 169 -16.59 -13.44 6.30
N LEU A 170 -16.68 -12.82 7.47
CA LEU A 170 -16.66 -13.53 8.74
C LEU A 170 -18.06 -14.15 9.01
N ASP A 171 -18.06 -15.14 9.90
CA ASP A 171 -19.29 -15.82 10.30
C ASP A 171 -20.38 -14.83 10.74
N GLY A 172 -21.61 -15.09 10.35
CA GLY A 172 -22.74 -14.22 10.68
C GLY A 172 -22.81 -12.91 9.91
N CYS A 173 -22.13 -12.80 8.74
CA CYS A 173 -22.10 -11.59 7.90
C CYS A 173 -21.54 -10.35 8.62
N GLN A 174 -20.61 -10.53 9.56
CA GLN A 174 -20.11 -9.49 10.47
C GLN A 174 -18.91 -8.70 9.96
N GLY A 175 -18.72 -8.63 8.65
CA GLY A 175 -17.62 -7.86 8.08
C GLY A 175 -16.50 -8.72 7.53
N SER A 176 -15.42 -8.05 7.12
CA SER A 176 -14.20 -8.69 6.63
C SER A 176 -12.99 -7.77 6.79
N TYR A 177 -11.80 -8.33 6.53
CA TYR A 177 -10.54 -7.59 6.42
C TYR A 177 -10.29 -7.19 4.96
N ILE A 178 -9.84 -5.97 4.72
CA ILE A 178 -9.56 -5.48 3.35
C ILE A 178 -8.49 -6.35 2.68
N ILE A 179 -7.44 -6.76 3.41
CA ILE A 179 -6.40 -7.62 2.85
C ILE A 179 -6.93 -8.91 2.26
N LYS A 180 -7.96 -9.54 2.88
CA LYS A 180 -8.58 -10.75 2.33
C LYS A 180 -9.22 -10.50 0.97
N ALA A 181 -9.87 -9.34 0.80
CA ALA A 181 -10.44 -8.93 -0.48
C ALA A 181 -9.33 -8.74 -1.54
N MET A 182 -8.26 -8.03 -1.17
CA MET A 182 -7.12 -7.78 -2.05
C MET A 182 -6.45 -9.09 -2.50
N GLU A 183 -6.17 -9.99 -1.55
CA GLU A 183 -5.58 -11.29 -1.83
C GLU A 183 -6.50 -12.17 -2.69
N TYR A 184 -7.81 -12.19 -2.40
CA TYR A 184 -8.75 -12.97 -3.17
C TYR A 184 -8.83 -12.51 -4.63
N MET A 185 -9.00 -11.20 -4.86
CA MET A 185 -9.07 -10.62 -6.20
C MET A 185 -7.78 -10.81 -7.01
N THR A 186 -6.63 -10.86 -6.33
CA THR A 186 -5.34 -11.12 -6.99
C THR A 186 -5.18 -12.60 -7.37
N ARG A 187 -5.61 -13.52 -6.51
CA ARG A 187 -5.38 -14.97 -6.72
C ARG A 187 -6.50 -15.63 -7.51
N GLN A 188 -7.75 -15.33 -7.19
CA GLN A 188 -8.93 -15.96 -7.77
C GLN A 188 -9.61 -15.09 -8.82
N GLY A 189 -9.54 -13.75 -8.66
CA GLY A 189 -10.19 -12.80 -9.55
C GLY A 189 -11.51 -12.27 -9.01
N SER A 190 -12.29 -11.66 -9.89
CA SER A 190 -13.58 -11.05 -9.61
C SER A 190 -14.61 -11.53 -10.62
N LEU A 191 -15.87 -11.61 -10.24
CA LEU A 191 -16.94 -12.06 -11.13
C LEU A 191 -17.81 -10.87 -11.56
N PRO A 192 -18.20 -10.73 -12.84
CA PRO A 192 -19.15 -9.71 -13.28
C PRO A 192 -20.44 -9.72 -12.44
N TYR A 193 -20.96 -8.52 -12.15
CA TYR A 193 -22.09 -8.33 -11.23
C TYR A 193 -23.33 -9.16 -11.61
N GLU A 194 -23.65 -9.21 -12.90
CA GLU A 194 -24.86 -9.87 -13.41
C GLU A 194 -24.82 -11.41 -13.22
N GLN A 195 -23.65 -12.00 -13.07
CA GLN A 195 -23.50 -13.45 -12.87
C GLN A 195 -23.67 -13.88 -11.40
N PHE A 196 -23.57 -12.94 -10.46
CA PHE A 196 -23.77 -13.18 -9.04
C PHE A 196 -24.28 -11.91 -8.37
N PRO A 197 -25.58 -11.59 -8.56
CA PRO A 197 -26.18 -10.34 -8.06
C PRO A 197 -26.11 -10.24 -6.54
N TYR A 198 -26.04 -9.01 -6.05
CA TYR A 198 -25.98 -8.72 -4.61
C TYR A 198 -27.35 -8.90 -3.95
N ASN A 199 -27.33 -9.51 -2.76
CA ASN A 199 -28.46 -9.61 -1.85
C ASN A 199 -27.94 -9.39 -0.42
N ASP A 200 -28.38 -8.32 0.23
CA ASP A 200 -27.97 -7.96 1.58
C ASP A 200 -28.52 -8.89 2.67
N GLN A 201 -29.51 -9.71 2.35
CA GLN A 201 -30.09 -10.67 3.28
C GLN A 201 -29.38 -12.03 3.28
N ASN A 202 -28.42 -12.25 2.37
CA ASN A 202 -27.76 -13.55 2.23
C ASN A 202 -26.28 -13.43 1.88
N CYS A 203 -25.43 -13.71 2.86
CA CYS A 203 -23.97 -13.78 2.66
C CYS A 203 -23.43 -15.22 2.67
N THR A 204 -24.29 -16.24 2.76
CA THR A 204 -23.87 -17.64 2.89
C THR A 204 -23.91 -18.42 1.58
N GLN A 205 -24.59 -17.87 0.56
CA GLN A 205 -24.64 -18.48 -0.76
C GLN A 205 -23.22 -18.55 -1.37
N GLN A 206 -22.71 -19.75 -1.56
CA GLN A 206 -21.41 -19.93 -2.20
C GLN A 206 -21.53 -19.99 -3.72
N PRO A 207 -20.61 -19.36 -4.47
CA PRO A 207 -20.58 -19.49 -5.92
C PRO A 207 -20.18 -20.92 -6.31
N SER A 208 -20.71 -21.39 -7.44
CA SER A 208 -20.33 -22.68 -8.01
C SER A 208 -18.85 -22.67 -8.46
N THR A 209 -18.23 -23.85 -8.54
CA THR A 209 -16.85 -24.01 -9.04
C THR A 209 -16.66 -23.38 -10.43
N ASN A 210 -17.67 -23.47 -11.29
CA ASN A 210 -17.63 -22.85 -12.63
C ASN A 210 -17.53 -21.32 -12.55
N LEU A 211 -18.30 -20.67 -11.67
CA LEU A 211 -18.23 -19.23 -11.47
C LEU A 211 -16.89 -18.79 -10.90
N ILE A 212 -16.31 -19.59 -9.98
CA ILE A 212 -14.96 -19.33 -9.45
C ILE A 212 -13.90 -19.43 -10.56
N GLN A 213 -14.02 -20.41 -11.46
CA GLN A 213 -13.11 -20.53 -12.61
C GLN A 213 -13.23 -19.34 -13.57
N GLN A 214 -14.45 -18.90 -13.88
CA GLN A 214 -14.69 -17.73 -14.73
C GLN A 214 -14.13 -16.43 -14.11
N ALA A 215 -14.22 -16.28 -12.79
CA ALA A 215 -13.63 -15.14 -12.09
C ALA A 215 -12.11 -15.03 -12.32
N GLY A 216 -11.44 -16.15 -12.62
CA GLY A 216 -10.02 -16.22 -12.94
C GLY A 216 -9.59 -15.38 -14.16
N GLU A 217 -10.51 -15.04 -15.04
CA GLU A 217 -10.26 -14.14 -16.19
C GLU A 217 -10.11 -12.68 -15.77
N PHE A 218 -10.62 -12.32 -14.58
CA PHE A 218 -10.68 -10.96 -14.07
C PHE A 218 -9.79 -10.74 -12.83
N LYS A 219 -8.63 -11.39 -12.79
CA LYS A 219 -7.65 -11.15 -11.73
C LYS A 219 -7.10 -9.73 -11.81
N MET A 220 -6.90 -9.10 -10.66
CA MET A 220 -6.08 -7.90 -10.62
C MET A 220 -4.59 -8.26 -10.55
N ARG A 221 -3.70 -7.33 -10.89
CA ARG A 221 -2.26 -7.59 -10.89
C ARG A 221 -1.68 -7.74 -9.50
N GLY A 222 -2.13 -6.89 -8.59
CA GLY A 222 -1.62 -6.85 -7.24
C GLY A 222 -2.10 -5.61 -6.49
N PHE A 223 -1.57 -5.47 -5.30
CA PHE A 223 -1.84 -4.36 -4.41
C PHE A 223 -0.66 -4.19 -3.45
N ASN A 224 -0.53 -2.98 -2.91
CA ASN A 224 0.44 -2.68 -1.86
C ASN A 224 -0.21 -1.85 -0.76
N ARG A 225 0.30 -1.94 0.46
CA ARG A 225 -0.04 -0.96 1.48
C ARG A 225 0.71 0.34 1.25
N LEU A 226 0.00 1.46 1.41
CA LEU A 226 0.53 2.80 1.17
C LEU A 226 0.89 3.46 2.51
N THR A 227 1.99 2.99 3.10
CA THR A 227 2.52 3.48 4.38
C THR A 227 3.93 4.03 4.20
N LYS A 228 4.37 4.88 5.12
CA LYS A 228 5.77 5.30 5.16
C LYS A 228 6.64 4.14 5.68
N GLY A 229 7.28 3.46 4.75
CA GLY A 229 8.04 2.25 5.05
C GLY A 229 7.21 1.19 5.78
N ASP A 230 7.77 0.54 6.80
CA ASP A 230 7.10 -0.51 7.59
C ASP A 230 6.18 0.01 8.71
N ASN A 231 6.03 1.33 8.83
CA ASN A 231 5.16 1.94 9.84
C ASN A 231 3.69 1.86 9.43
N THR A 232 2.92 0.97 10.03
CA THR A 232 1.48 0.79 9.74
C THR A 232 0.59 1.90 10.31
N GLU A 233 1.12 2.77 11.16
CA GLU A 233 0.37 3.87 11.77
C GLU A 233 0.48 5.16 10.95
N GLU A 234 1.38 5.20 9.98
CA GLU A 234 1.64 6.38 9.18
C GLU A 234 1.40 6.12 7.68
N LEU A 235 0.31 6.68 7.15
CA LEU A 235 -0.01 6.58 5.74
C LEU A 235 0.88 7.50 4.90
N ASP A 236 1.27 7.02 3.73
CA ASP A 236 1.98 7.82 2.75
C ASP A 236 0.98 8.52 1.81
N MET A 237 0.66 9.78 2.15
CA MET A 237 -0.31 10.60 1.41
C MET A 237 0.14 10.86 -0.03
N ARG A 238 1.46 10.97 -0.26
CA ARG A 238 2.02 11.14 -1.61
C ARG A 238 1.85 9.85 -2.42
N ALA A 239 2.11 8.69 -1.85
CA ALA A 239 1.90 7.40 -2.52
C ALA A 239 0.42 7.18 -2.89
N ILE A 240 -0.52 7.64 -2.06
CA ILE A 240 -1.96 7.62 -2.39
C ILE A 240 -2.24 8.48 -3.63
N LYS A 241 -1.69 9.70 -3.70
CA LYS A 241 -1.83 10.57 -4.87
C LYS A 241 -1.16 9.98 -6.11
N GLU A 242 0.03 9.39 -5.99
CA GLU A 242 0.75 8.72 -7.08
C GLU A 242 -0.10 7.59 -7.68
N ASN A 243 -0.72 6.78 -6.84
CA ASN A 243 -1.62 5.70 -7.27
C ASN A 243 -2.80 6.24 -8.09
N LEU A 244 -3.48 7.25 -7.56
CA LEU A 244 -4.62 7.90 -8.21
C LEU A 244 -4.23 8.59 -9.52
N ALA A 245 -3.10 9.30 -9.55
CA ALA A 245 -2.59 10.02 -10.72
C ALA A 245 -2.29 9.08 -11.90
N GLN A 246 -1.96 7.84 -11.63
CA GLN A 246 -1.72 6.82 -12.67
C GLN A 246 -2.95 5.94 -12.96
N GLY A 247 -4.13 6.38 -12.52
CA GLY A 247 -5.40 5.77 -12.89
C GLY A 247 -5.79 4.55 -12.06
N ALA A 248 -5.16 4.33 -10.91
CA ALA A 248 -5.49 3.24 -10.02
C ALA A 248 -6.12 3.75 -8.70
N PRO A 249 -7.29 3.25 -8.31
CA PRO A 249 -7.95 3.65 -7.07
C PRO A 249 -7.27 3.05 -5.84
N VAL A 250 -7.60 3.60 -4.67
CA VAL A 250 -7.09 3.14 -3.37
C VAL A 250 -8.26 2.71 -2.49
N VAL A 251 -8.20 1.50 -1.95
CA VAL A 251 -9.18 1.01 -0.96
C VAL A 251 -8.68 1.35 0.44
N ILE A 252 -9.51 2.01 1.22
CA ILE A 252 -9.17 2.45 2.57
C ILE A 252 -10.07 1.83 3.63
N GLY A 253 -9.52 1.70 4.83
CA GLY A 253 -10.24 1.41 6.05
C GLY A 253 -10.26 2.65 6.94
N MET A 254 -11.44 3.21 7.17
CA MET A 254 -11.66 4.45 7.90
C MET A 254 -12.51 4.21 9.14
N MET A 255 -12.18 4.88 10.22
CA MET A 255 -13.04 4.96 11.40
C MET A 255 -14.14 5.97 11.14
N VAL A 256 -15.39 5.54 11.20
CA VAL A 256 -16.56 6.39 10.93
C VAL A 256 -17.53 6.39 12.11
N GLY A 257 -18.09 7.54 12.40
CA GLY A 257 -19.06 7.76 13.45
C GLY A 257 -20.35 8.41 12.95
N GLU A 258 -21.17 8.87 13.86
CA GLU A 258 -22.52 9.38 13.57
C GLU A 258 -22.49 10.53 12.55
N SER A 259 -21.57 11.49 12.65
CA SER A 259 -21.53 12.65 11.73
C SER A 259 -21.27 12.22 10.29
N TYR A 260 -20.46 11.17 10.09
CA TYR A 260 -20.17 10.63 8.77
C TYR A 260 -21.33 9.78 8.24
N MET A 261 -21.98 9.03 9.11
CA MET A 261 -23.06 8.11 8.73
C MET A 261 -24.37 8.86 8.44
N GLN A 262 -24.77 9.75 9.35
CA GLN A 262 -26.12 10.34 9.33
C GLN A 262 -26.19 11.76 8.77
N ASN A 263 -25.10 12.54 8.90
CA ASN A 263 -25.12 13.95 8.58
C ASN A 263 -24.60 14.29 7.17
N MET A 264 -24.44 13.28 6.31
CA MET A 264 -23.87 13.45 4.97
C MET A 264 -24.89 13.53 3.83
N LEU A 265 -26.17 13.42 4.11
CA LEU A 265 -27.22 13.49 3.09
C LEU A 265 -27.08 14.78 2.26
N GLY A 266 -26.84 14.64 0.95
CA GLY A 266 -26.68 15.74 0.00
C GLY A 266 -25.45 16.63 0.19
N LYS A 267 -24.51 16.27 1.07
CA LYS A 267 -23.30 17.07 1.33
C LYS A 267 -22.13 16.62 0.47
N ASP A 268 -21.40 17.59 -0.07
CA ASP A 268 -20.22 17.34 -0.90
C ASP A 268 -18.93 17.07 -0.09
N VAL A 269 -18.86 17.55 1.15
CA VAL A 269 -17.68 17.41 2.02
C VAL A 269 -18.06 17.05 3.45
N TRP A 270 -17.27 16.15 4.04
CA TRP A 270 -17.40 15.82 5.45
C TRP A 270 -16.54 16.72 6.33
N TYR A 271 -17.16 17.23 7.38
CA TYR A 271 -16.49 17.90 8.50
C TYR A 271 -16.80 17.13 9.78
N PRO A 272 -15.77 16.62 10.49
CA PRO A 272 -15.98 15.97 11.78
C PRO A 272 -16.71 16.89 12.75
N GLY A 273 -17.69 16.34 13.45
CA GLY A 273 -18.40 17.07 14.49
C GLY A 273 -17.59 17.19 15.80
N PRO A 274 -18.00 18.05 16.73
CA PRO A 274 -17.29 18.20 18.01
C PRO A 274 -17.17 16.89 18.82
N GLY A 275 -18.15 15.98 18.70
CA GLY A 275 -18.16 14.67 19.35
C GLY A 275 -17.24 13.64 18.73
N ASP A 276 -16.77 13.85 17.49
CA ASP A 276 -15.98 12.85 16.75
C ASP A 276 -14.51 12.81 17.20
N ALA A 277 -14.05 13.80 17.94
CA ALA A 277 -12.65 13.92 18.35
C ALA A 277 -12.12 12.70 19.12
N GLY A 278 -12.94 12.10 19.97
CA GLY A 278 -12.61 10.91 20.77
C GLY A 278 -12.90 9.59 20.07
N MET A 279 -13.48 9.59 18.88
CA MET A 279 -13.90 8.39 18.13
C MET A 279 -14.78 7.42 18.93
N MET A 280 -15.50 7.93 19.95
CA MET A 280 -16.39 7.10 20.75
C MET A 280 -17.58 6.62 19.90
N GLY A 281 -17.83 5.30 19.88
CA GLY A 281 -18.88 4.71 19.05
C GLY A 281 -18.54 4.61 17.55
N PHE A 282 -17.31 4.90 17.14
CA PHE A 282 -16.88 4.74 15.75
C PHE A 282 -16.71 3.25 15.40
N GLY A 283 -17.11 2.90 14.18
CA GLY A 283 -16.90 1.60 13.57
C GLY A 283 -15.95 1.67 12.38
N GLY A 284 -15.32 0.56 12.05
CA GLY A 284 -14.50 0.45 10.85
C GLY A 284 -15.35 0.33 9.60
N HIS A 285 -15.05 1.12 8.57
CA HIS A 285 -15.74 1.12 7.29
C HIS A 285 -14.74 1.17 6.14
N ALA A 286 -14.93 0.30 5.14
CA ALA A 286 -14.09 0.26 3.96
C ALA A 286 -14.72 1.08 2.83
N GLN A 287 -13.90 1.89 2.14
CA GLN A 287 -14.33 2.78 1.07
C GLN A 287 -13.28 2.85 -0.04
N CYS A 288 -13.64 3.44 -1.17
CA CYS A 288 -12.76 3.59 -2.32
C CYS A 288 -12.41 5.06 -2.55
N VAL A 289 -11.12 5.41 -2.48
CA VAL A 289 -10.62 6.73 -2.89
C VAL A 289 -10.50 6.74 -4.41
N VAL A 290 -11.18 7.69 -5.04
CA VAL A 290 -11.28 7.80 -6.50
C VAL A 290 -10.71 9.10 -7.06
N GLY A 291 -10.16 9.95 -6.20
CA GLY A 291 -9.55 11.21 -6.65
C GLY A 291 -8.96 12.02 -5.51
N TYR A 292 -8.30 13.09 -5.87
CA TYR A 292 -7.83 14.12 -4.96
C TYR A 292 -7.82 15.48 -5.67
N ASP A 293 -7.82 16.54 -4.88
CA ASP A 293 -7.67 17.91 -5.34
C ASP A 293 -6.97 18.72 -4.23
N ASP A 294 -5.81 19.29 -4.55
CA ASP A 294 -4.94 19.97 -3.59
C ASP A 294 -5.48 21.34 -3.17
N THR A 295 -6.44 21.87 -3.92
CA THR A 295 -7.07 23.18 -3.65
C THR A 295 -8.45 23.04 -3.03
N LYS A 296 -9.20 22.02 -3.41
CA LYS A 296 -10.59 21.86 -3.00
C LYS A 296 -10.67 21.57 -1.49
N TYR A 297 -11.42 22.43 -0.77
CA TYR A 297 -11.56 22.39 0.70
C TYR A 297 -10.23 22.48 1.47
N GLY A 298 -9.19 23.08 0.86
CA GLY A 298 -7.85 23.17 1.44
C GLY A 298 -7.03 21.89 1.28
N GLY A 299 -7.33 21.10 0.26
CA GLY A 299 -6.74 19.81 -0.06
C GLY A 299 -7.55 18.64 0.49
N SER A 300 -8.03 17.78 -0.41
CA SER A 300 -8.94 16.69 -0.04
C SER A 300 -8.89 15.50 -1.00
N PHE A 301 -9.30 14.34 -0.49
CA PHE A 301 -9.55 13.13 -1.26
C PHE A 301 -11.03 12.95 -1.55
N LEU A 302 -11.36 12.50 -2.76
CA LEU A 302 -12.72 12.12 -3.15
C LEU A 302 -12.94 10.64 -2.87
N ILE A 303 -13.95 10.34 -2.08
CA ILE A 303 -14.30 8.98 -1.65
C ILE A 303 -15.61 8.54 -2.28
N MET A 304 -15.64 7.32 -2.83
CA MET A 304 -16.84 6.60 -3.22
C MET A 304 -17.27 5.67 -2.08
N ASN A 305 -18.51 5.82 -1.63
CA ASN A 305 -19.10 5.03 -0.55
C ASN A 305 -20.02 3.92 -1.11
N SER A 306 -20.65 3.15 -0.22
CA SER A 306 -21.56 2.04 -0.52
C SER A 306 -22.90 2.11 0.25
N TRP A 307 -23.35 3.32 0.55
CA TRP A 307 -24.62 3.58 1.27
C TRP A 307 -25.69 4.23 0.38
N GLY A 308 -25.62 3.97 -0.93
CA GLY A 308 -26.54 4.53 -1.91
C GLY A 308 -26.23 5.96 -2.33
N PRO A 309 -26.90 6.46 -3.38
CA PRO A 309 -26.66 7.79 -3.94
C PRO A 309 -27.14 8.94 -3.04
N GLU A 310 -28.02 8.68 -2.08
CA GLU A 310 -28.54 9.68 -1.15
C GLU A 310 -27.47 10.16 -0.15
N TRP A 311 -26.53 9.28 0.20
CA TRP A 311 -25.41 9.63 1.06
C TRP A 311 -24.40 10.49 0.28
N GLY A 312 -23.89 11.56 0.89
CA GLY A 312 -22.97 12.46 0.24
C GLY A 312 -23.58 13.18 -0.97
N ASN A 313 -22.77 13.44 -1.98
CA ASN A 313 -23.19 13.94 -3.28
C ASN A 313 -23.19 12.77 -4.29
N ASN A 314 -24.34 12.19 -4.58
CA ASN A 314 -24.50 10.99 -5.41
C ASN A 314 -23.63 9.80 -4.95
N GLY A 315 -23.51 9.62 -3.62
CA GLY A 315 -22.71 8.55 -3.02
C GLY A 315 -21.22 8.84 -2.90
N PHE A 316 -20.79 10.07 -3.22
CA PHE A 316 -19.41 10.54 -3.09
C PHE A 316 -19.31 11.63 -2.03
N ALA A 317 -18.13 11.74 -1.41
CA ALA A 317 -17.82 12.85 -0.51
C ALA A 317 -16.32 13.16 -0.53
N TRP A 318 -16.02 14.45 -0.36
CA TRP A 318 -14.66 14.92 -0.12
C TRP A 318 -14.31 14.80 1.36
N VAL A 319 -13.12 14.29 1.63
CA VAL A 319 -12.53 14.22 2.98
C VAL A 319 -11.21 14.97 2.94
N ARG A 320 -11.10 16.03 3.75
CA ARG A 320 -9.88 16.87 3.79
C ARG A 320 -8.67 16.08 4.25
N TYR A 321 -7.49 16.44 3.79
CA TYR A 321 -6.25 15.72 4.14
C TYR A 321 -6.02 15.56 5.64
N PRO A 322 -6.24 16.60 6.51
CA PRO A 322 -6.08 16.41 7.95
C PRO A 322 -7.07 15.40 8.55
N ASP A 323 -8.33 15.43 8.08
CA ASP A 323 -9.37 14.49 8.53
C ASP A 323 -9.10 13.08 8.00
N PHE A 324 -8.66 12.94 6.76
CA PHE A 324 -8.26 11.69 6.18
C PHE A 324 -7.11 11.06 6.99
N ASN A 325 -6.04 11.80 7.24
CA ASN A 325 -4.91 11.34 8.04
C ASN A 325 -5.31 10.95 9.47
N ARG A 326 -6.31 11.63 10.03
CA ARG A 326 -6.78 11.35 11.39
C ARG A 326 -7.66 10.12 11.50
N TYR A 327 -8.52 9.84 10.52
CA TYR A 327 -9.57 8.81 10.64
C TYR A 327 -9.30 7.56 9.79
N VAL A 328 -8.48 7.62 8.77
CA VAL A 328 -8.08 6.44 7.98
C VAL A 328 -6.98 5.68 8.71
N ARG A 329 -7.10 4.34 8.71
CA ARG A 329 -6.17 3.42 9.39
C ARG A 329 -5.44 2.50 8.43
N GLU A 330 -6.04 2.19 7.30
CA GLU A 330 -5.50 1.30 6.30
C GLU A 330 -5.68 1.92 4.92
N ALA A 331 -4.66 1.82 4.06
CA ALA A 331 -4.74 2.24 2.67
C ALA A 331 -4.05 1.20 1.79
N TYR A 332 -4.77 0.65 0.82
CA TYR A 332 -4.30 -0.34 -0.13
C TYR A 332 -4.39 0.24 -1.54
N GLY A 333 -3.25 0.53 -2.15
CA GLY A 333 -3.17 0.93 -3.55
C GLY A 333 -3.29 -0.28 -4.45
N LEU A 334 -4.24 -0.26 -5.37
CA LEU A 334 -4.32 -1.28 -6.40
C LEU A 334 -3.29 -0.99 -7.48
N GLU A 335 -2.68 -2.05 -8.03
CA GLU A 335 -1.76 -1.88 -9.15
C GLU A 335 -2.51 -1.51 -10.43
N PRO A 336 -2.06 -0.50 -11.18
CA PRO A 336 -2.70 -0.12 -12.43
C PRO A 336 -2.71 -1.27 -13.43
N MET A 337 -3.73 -1.34 -14.25
CA MET A 337 -3.87 -2.33 -15.32
C MET A 337 -3.57 -1.70 -16.67
N ALA A 338 -2.72 -2.34 -17.47
CA ALA A 338 -2.41 -1.87 -18.81
C ALA A 338 -3.69 -1.74 -19.66
N LYS A 339 -3.81 -0.65 -20.42
CA LYS A 339 -4.92 -0.48 -21.35
C LYS A 339 -4.99 -1.63 -22.33
N ALA A 340 -6.19 -2.08 -22.64
CA ALA A 340 -6.41 -3.14 -23.61
C ALA A 340 -5.75 -2.76 -24.96
N GLY A 341 -4.92 -3.65 -25.50
CA GLY A 341 -4.18 -3.43 -26.75
C GLY A 341 -2.90 -2.60 -26.65
N SER A 342 -2.58 -1.96 -25.51
CA SER A 342 -1.38 -1.11 -25.37
C SER A 342 -0.11 -1.87 -24.98
N ALA A 343 -0.23 -2.95 -24.23
CA ALA A 343 0.92 -3.69 -23.69
C ALA A 343 1.82 -4.31 -24.77
N ALA A 344 1.27 -4.65 -25.93
CA ALA A 344 2.01 -5.25 -27.03
C ALA A 344 2.93 -4.27 -27.79
N ASN A 345 2.68 -2.95 -27.70
CA ASN A 345 3.35 -1.95 -28.53
C ASN A 345 4.27 -1.00 -27.73
N THR A 346 4.31 -1.09 -26.40
CA THR A 346 5.17 -0.20 -25.60
C THR A 346 6.56 -0.82 -25.48
N PRO A 347 7.63 -0.12 -25.91
CA PRO A 347 8.99 -0.59 -25.74
C PRO A 347 9.31 -0.84 -24.27
N PHE A 348 10.06 -1.90 -24.00
CA PHE A 348 10.59 -2.19 -22.67
C PHE A 348 11.80 -1.29 -22.43
N ALA A 349 11.64 -0.28 -21.60
CA ALA A 349 12.68 0.72 -21.35
C ALA A 349 12.77 1.09 -19.87
N CYS A 350 14.01 1.35 -19.44
CA CYS A 350 14.30 1.79 -18.09
C CYS A 350 15.58 2.63 -18.09
N GLU A 351 15.75 3.49 -17.07
CA GLU A 351 16.98 4.23 -16.82
C GLU A 351 17.48 3.92 -15.40
N ILE A 352 18.79 3.72 -15.24
CA ILE A 352 19.42 3.32 -13.98
C ILE A 352 20.58 4.25 -13.71
N GLY A 353 20.67 4.80 -12.49
CA GLY A 353 21.75 5.64 -12.02
C GLY A 353 22.19 5.29 -10.60
N LEU A 354 23.39 5.70 -10.23
CA LEU A 354 23.85 5.73 -8.85
C LEU A 354 23.81 7.18 -8.37
N MET A 355 22.99 7.46 -7.36
CA MET A 355 22.81 8.79 -6.80
C MET A 355 23.55 8.91 -5.47
N GLU A 356 24.64 9.69 -5.43
CA GLU A 356 25.27 10.08 -4.17
C GLU A 356 24.25 10.86 -3.34
N VAL A 357 24.19 10.56 -2.04
CA VAL A 357 23.28 11.24 -1.11
C VAL A 357 24.05 11.88 0.02
N GLN A 358 23.50 12.95 0.56
CA GLN A 358 24.03 13.68 1.69
C GLN A 358 22.97 13.86 2.77
N TYR A 359 23.42 13.88 4.02
CA TYR A 359 22.59 14.21 5.17
C TYR A 359 22.82 15.66 5.57
N ASP A 360 21.76 16.46 5.61
CA ASP A 360 21.84 17.90 5.92
C ASP A 360 21.56 18.24 7.40
N GLY A 361 21.49 17.23 8.25
CA GLY A 361 21.13 17.35 9.67
C GLY A 361 19.66 17.12 9.96
N LYS A 362 18.82 17.04 8.93
CA LYS A 362 17.38 16.74 9.02
C LYS A 362 17.02 15.52 8.23
N LYS A 363 17.35 15.48 6.95
CA LYS A 363 17.02 14.38 6.04
C LYS A 363 18.18 14.00 5.13
N THR A 364 18.11 12.81 4.58
CA THR A 364 18.99 12.36 3.51
C THR A 364 18.41 12.82 2.17
N SER A 365 19.20 13.57 1.39
CA SER A 365 18.79 14.15 0.11
C SER A 365 19.74 13.77 -1.03
N PRO A 366 19.26 13.67 -2.28
CA PRO A 366 20.10 13.51 -3.46
C PRO A 366 21.12 14.65 -3.58
N LYS A 367 22.34 14.31 -4.02
CA LYS A 367 23.44 15.27 -4.23
C LYS A 367 23.81 15.35 -5.72
N SER A 368 24.32 14.27 -6.26
CA SER A 368 24.76 14.19 -7.66
C SER A 368 24.85 12.74 -8.10
N TYR A 369 24.79 12.50 -9.41
CA TYR A 369 25.08 11.17 -9.92
C TYR A 369 26.55 10.80 -9.74
N ILE A 370 26.79 9.53 -9.40
CA ILE A 370 28.09 8.86 -9.57
C ILE A 370 28.09 8.37 -11.03
N PRO A 371 28.87 9.01 -11.94
CA PRO A 371 28.69 8.76 -13.36
C PRO A 371 29.09 7.33 -13.75
N LEU A 372 28.25 6.69 -14.54
CA LEU A 372 28.42 5.37 -15.11
C LEU A 372 28.73 5.47 -16.61
N ARG A 373 29.53 4.52 -17.12
CA ARG A 373 29.72 4.34 -18.56
C ARG A 373 29.55 2.89 -18.96
N VAL A 374 29.17 2.68 -20.20
CA VAL A 374 29.10 1.34 -20.80
C VAL A 374 30.54 0.82 -20.95
N LYS A 375 30.81 -0.35 -20.37
CA LYS A 375 32.07 -1.07 -20.53
C LYS A 375 31.99 -2.06 -21.69
N ALA A 376 31.00 -2.93 -21.69
CA ALA A 376 30.72 -3.86 -22.79
C ALA A 376 29.34 -4.50 -22.58
N GLY A 377 28.46 -4.46 -23.57
CA GLY A 377 27.13 -5.07 -23.50
C GLY A 377 26.31 -4.56 -22.32
N ASN A 378 25.93 -5.44 -21.39
CA ASN A 378 25.19 -5.11 -20.18
C ASN A 378 26.08 -4.81 -18.95
N ARG A 379 27.38 -4.55 -19.17
CA ARG A 379 28.35 -4.21 -18.12
C ARG A 379 28.64 -2.72 -18.11
N PHE A 380 28.62 -2.13 -16.95
CA PHE A 380 28.84 -0.72 -16.69
C PHE A 380 29.87 -0.55 -15.59
N GLU A 381 30.56 0.58 -15.57
CA GLU A 381 31.51 0.89 -14.52
C GLU A 381 31.44 2.38 -14.13
N THR A 382 31.77 2.68 -12.89
CA THR A 382 31.94 4.08 -12.46
C THR A 382 33.09 4.72 -13.22
N THR A 383 32.91 5.95 -13.70
CA THR A 383 33.96 6.68 -14.47
C THR A 383 35.14 7.11 -13.61
N MET A 384 34.92 7.23 -12.30
CA MET A 384 35.93 7.53 -11.29
C MET A 384 35.75 6.62 -10.07
N PRO A 385 36.80 6.34 -9.30
CA PRO A 385 36.68 5.60 -8.06
C PRO A 385 35.78 6.32 -7.03
N VAL A 386 34.94 5.56 -6.38
CA VAL A 386 34.06 6.04 -5.29
C VAL A 386 34.82 5.94 -3.98
N LYS A 387 34.83 7.02 -3.22
CA LYS A 387 35.52 7.04 -1.91
C LYS A 387 34.79 6.08 -0.95
N VAL A 388 35.54 5.24 -0.23
CA VAL A 388 34.99 4.40 0.84
C VAL A 388 34.27 5.27 1.86
N GLY A 389 33.05 4.87 2.23
CA GLY A 389 32.17 5.66 3.11
C GLY A 389 31.22 6.60 2.39
N THR A 390 31.33 6.77 1.06
CA THR A 390 30.34 7.52 0.28
C THR A 390 29.00 6.81 0.33
N LYS A 391 27.97 7.50 0.79
CA LYS A 391 26.58 7.01 0.76
C LYS A 391 25.96 7.26 -0.60
N PHE A 392 25.29 6.27 -1.14
CA PHE A 392 24.58 6.40 -2.40
C PHE A 392 23.29 5.56 -2.40
N LYS A 393 22.40 5.90 -3.30
CA LYS A 393 21.19 5.12 -3.63
C LYS A 393 21.22 4.76 -5.11
N MET A 394 20.54 3.69 -5.47
CA MET A 394 20.28 3.38 -6.87
C MET A 394 19.00 4.07 -7.30
N GLU A 395 19.09 4.87 -8.32
CA GLU A 395 17.91 5.45 -8.97
C GLU A 395 17.48 4.57 -10.13
N VAL A 396 16.19 4.26 -10.20
CA VAL A 396 15.61 3.54 -11.33
C VAL A 396 14.38 4.29 -11.81
N LYS A 397 14.37 4.62 -13.10
CA LYS A 397 13.18 5.14 -13.78
C LYS A 397 12.58 4.04 -14.64
N ASN A 398 11.39 3.56 -14.30
CA ASN A 398 10.62 2.71 -15.17
C ASN A 398 9.63 3.55 -16.01
N THR A 399 9.56 3.26 -17.30
CA THR A 399 8.61 3.91 -18.22
C THR A 399 7.38 3.05 -18.51
N THR A 400 7.45 1.79 -18.11
CA THR A 400 6.35 0.82 -18.15
C THR A 400 6.38 0.00 -16.88
N GLU A 401 5.26 -0.59 -16.52
CA GLU A 401 5.20 -1.55 -15.42
C GLU A 401 6.23 -2.67 -15.59
N CYS A 402 6.92 -3.00 -14.53
CA CYS A 402 7.96 -4.04 -14.51
C CYS A 402 8.21 -4.53 -13.09
N TYR A 403 8.99 -5.59 -12.99
CA TYR A 403 9.57 -6.07 -11.73
C TYR A 403 11.04 -5.67 -11.68
N ILE A 404 11.50 -5.21 -10.52
CA ILE A 404 12.88 -4.81 -10.30
C ILE A 404 13.47 -5.69 -9.21
N TYR A 405 14.68 -6.20 -9.46
CA TYR A 405 15.45 -6.99 -8.51
C TYR A 405 16.89 -6.48 -8.51
N VAL A 406 17.52 -6.44 -7.34
CA VAL A 406 18.91 -6.01 -7.21
C VAL A 406 19.69 -7.01 -6.38
N PHE A 407 20.83 -7.44 -6.91
CA PHE A 407 21.72 -8.37 -6.23
C PHE A 407 23.12 -7.79 -6.16
N GLY A 408 23.86 -8.09 -5.09
CA GLY A 408 25.25 -7.75 -4.92
C GLY A 408 26.14 -9.01 -4.99
N LYS A 409 27.41 -8.82 -5.31
CA LYS A 409 28.43 -9.88 -5.27
C LYS A 409 29.15 -9.88 -3.92
N GLU A 410 29.22 -11.03 -3.25
CA GLU A 410 30.03 -11.21 -2.04
C GLU A 410 31.52 -11.36 -2.36
N THR A 411 32.37 -11.24 -1.33
CA THR A 411 33.82 -11.42 -1.43
C THR A 411 34.24 -12.83 -1.83
N ASP A 412 33.46 -13.85 -1.44
CA ASP A 412 33.64 -15.25 -1.85
C ASP A 412 33.10 -15.54 -3.26
N GLY A 413 32.51 -14.55 -3.91
CA GLY A 413 31.92 -14.64 -5.25
C GLY A 413 30.46 -15.08 -5.26
N SER A 414 29.85 -15.39 -4.13
CA SER A 414 28.41 -15.66 -4.04
C SER A 414 27.57 -14.40 -4.29
N SER A 415 26.27 -14.53 -4.36
CA SER A 415 25.32 -13.44 -4.59
C SER A 415 24.45 -13.23 -3.35
N TYR A 416 24.10 -11.98 -3.07
CA TYR A 416 23.13 -11.62 -2.04
C TYR A 416 22.09 -10.65 -2.58
N THR A 417 20.90 -10.69 -2.01
CA THR A 417 19.80 -9.84 -2.46
C THR A 417 19.85 -8.47 -1.77
N LEU A 418 19.85 -7.41 -2.58
CA LEU A 418 19.73 -6.02 -2.13
C LEU A 418 18.28 -5.52 -2.22
N PHE A 419 17.53 -5.93 -3.23
CA PHE A 419 16.10 -5.65 -3.39
C PHE A 419 15.41 -6.79 -4.18
N PRO A 420 14.18 -7.24 -3.78
CA PRO A 420 13.43 -6.76 -2.62
C PRO A 420 14.15 -7.10 -1.31
N TYR A 421 14.03 -6.23 -0.31
CA TYR A 421 14.79 -6.38 0.94
C TYR A 421 14.41 -7.67 1.65
N PRO A 422 15.36 -8.63 1.84
CA PRO A 422 15.06 -9.88 2.52
C PRO A 422 14.69 -9.63 3.98
N ASN A 423 13.76 -10.43 4.49
CA ASN A 423 13.44 -10.43 5.91
C ASN A 423 14.63 -11.00 6.70
N ALA A 424 15.07 -10.30 7.74
CA ALA A 424 16.21 -10.73 8.55
C ALA A 424 16.01 -12.09 9.25
N LYS A 425 14.75 -12.46 9.55
CA LYS A 425 14.43 -13.75 10.20
C LYS A 425 14.25 -14.88 9.21
N ASP A 426 13.81 -14.58 8.00
CA ASP A 426 13.63 -15.54 6.91
C ASP A 426 14.02 -14.90 5.58
N PRO A 427 15.27 -15.06 5.15
CA PRO A 427 15.79 -14.45 3.93
C PRO A 427 15.10 -14.89 2.62
N SER A 428 14.24 -15.90 2.67
CA SER A 428 13.44 -16.33 1.51
C SER A 428 12.19 -15.47 1.32
N THR A 429 11.86 -14.62 2.28
CA THR A 429 10.68 -13.75 2.28
C THR A 429 11.06 -12.27 2.27
N THR A 430 10.13 -11.43 1.85
CA THR A 430 10.26 -9.98 1.86
C THR A 430 8.93 -9.32 2.23
N LYS A 431 8.99 -8.11 2.77
CA LYS A 431 7.83 -7.24 2.99
C LYS A 431 7.60 -6.28 1.81
N TYR A 432 8.51 -6.19 0.86
CA TYR A 432 8.46 -5.22 -0.24
C TYR A 432 8.09 -5.91 -1.55
N SER A 433 7.21 -5.27 -2.31
CA SER A 433 6.86 -5.75 -3.64
C SER A 433 7.97 -5.41 -4.64
N PRO A 434 8.49 -6.38 -5.40
CA PRO A 434 9.38 -6.08 -6.52
C PRO A 434 8.63 -5.50 -7.72
N PHE A 435 7.30 -5.49 -7.72
CA PHE A 435 6.50 -4.97 -8.81
C PHE A 435 6.41 -3.44 -8.73
N CYS A 436 6.77 -2.79 -9.82
CA CYS A 436 6.72 -1.35 -10.03
C CYS A 436 5.66 -1.04 -11.10
N GLY A 437 4.38 -1.09 -10.71
CA GLY A 437 3.25 -0.80 -11.58
C GLY A 437 3.09 0.69 -11.85
N ILE A 438 3.37 1.53 -10.84
CA ILE A 438 3.43 2.98 -10.97
C ILE A 438 4.73 3.38 -11.66
N THR A 439 4.66 4.15 -12.74
CA THR A 439 5.85 4.57 -13.51
C THR A 439 6.46 5.84 -12.94
N GLY A 440 7.79 5.97 -13.02
CA GLY A 440 8.51 7.12 -12.50
C GLY A 440 9.89 6.78 -11.96
N TYR A 441 10.53 7.73 -11.32
CA TYR A 441 11.84 7.59 -10.67
C TYR A 441 11.68 7.08 -9.24
N ARG A 442 12.49 6.09 -8.86
CA ARG A 442 12.59 5.56 -7.48
C ARG A 442 14.03 5.56 -7.03
N LEU A 443 14.25 5.87 -5.76
CA LEU A 443 15.55 5.70 -5.10
C LEU A 443 15.51 4.46 -4.20
N PHE A 444 16.33 3.47 -4.53
CA PHE A 444 16.51 2.24 -3.75
C PHE A 444 17.82 2.26 -2.96
N PRO A 445 17.80 1.94 -1.70
CA PRO A 445 16.66 1.81 -0.80
C PRO A 445 16.06 3.17 -0.42
N LYS A 446 14.73 3.24 -0.11
CA LYS A 446 14.08 4.50 0.28
C LYS A 446 14.62 5.02 1.62
N ASP A 447 14.57 4.20 2.67
CA ASP A 447 14.88 4.59 4.05
C ASP A 447 16.30 4.23 4.49
N LYS A 448 17.14 3.77 3.56
CA LYS A 448 18.53 3.37 3.78
C LYS A 448 19.41 3.90 2.66
N SER A 449 20.69 3.92 2.91
CA SER A 449 21.70 4.19 1.87
C SER A 449 22.63 3.00 1.71
N MET A 450 23.11 2.80 0.50
CA MET A 450 24.19 1.88 0.20
C MET A 450 25.55 2.57 0.40
N MET A 451 26.55 1.81 0.78
CA MET A 451 27.91 2.29 1.01
C MET A 451 28.90 1.20 0.64
N PRO A 452 29.94 1.49 -0.18
CA PRO A 452 31.02 0.55 -0.45
C PRO A 452 31.77 0.22 0.84
N ASP A 453 32.16 -1.02 1.02
CA ASP A 453 33.07 -1.39 2.10
C ASP A 453 34.54 -1.10 1.77
N SER A 454 35.43 -1.36 2.73
CA SER A 454 36.88 -1.17 2.56
C SER A 454 37.62 -2.40 2.00
N ILE A 455 36.89 -3.47 1.64
CA ILE A 455 37.50 -4.74 1.20
C ILE A 455 37.64 -4.76 -0.32
N GLY A 456 38.87 -4.92 -0.82
CA GLY A 456 39.15 -4.92 -2.25
C GLY A 456 39.02 -3.54 -2.89
N THR A 457 39.20 -3.49 -4.21
CA THR A 457 39.21 -2.26 -5.01
C THR A 457 37.95 -2.06 -5.83
N LYS A 458 37.03 -3.03 -5.82
CA LYS A 458 35.80 -3.03 -6.64
C LYS A 458 34.68 -3.77 -5.95
N ASP A 459 33.49 -3.20 -6.06
CA ASP A 459 32.23 -3.85 -5.73
C ASP A 459 31.40 -4.07 -6.99
N MET A 460 30.53 -5.08 -6.97
CA MET A 460 29.64 -5.37 -8.11
C MET A 460 28.21 -5.54 -7.63
N MET A 461 27.30 -4.97 -8.40
CA MET A 461 25.87 -5.18 -8.24
C MET A 461 25.21 -5.42 -9.60
N VAL A 462 24.08 -6.07 -9.61
CA VAL A 462 23.24 -6.23 -10.80
C VAL A 462 21.84 -5.78 -10.54
N VAL A 463 21.30 -5.03 -11.48
CA VAL A 463 19.87 -4.69 -11.56
C VAL A 463 19.24 -5.57 -12.62
N VAL A 464 18.23 -6.32 -12.22
CA VAL A 464 17.41 -7.16 -13.11
C VAL A 464 16.05 -6.51 -13.23
N VAL A 465 15.64 -6.15 -14.44
CA VAL A 465 14.32 -5.59 -14.74
C VAL A 465 13.57 -6.58 -15.61
N SER A 466 12.37 -6.99 -15.18
CA SER A 466 11.58 -8.02 -15.84
C SER A 466 10.13 -7.58 -16.05
N LYS A 467 9.53 -7.99 -17.17
CA LYS A 467 8.09 -7.78 -17.43
C LYS A 467 7.22 -8.82 -16.71
N GLN A 468 7.80 -9.95 -16.31
CA GLN A 468 7.12 -11.02 -15.57
C GLN A 468 7.77 -11.19 -14.19
N PRO A 469 7.03 -11.68 -13.20
CA PRO A 469 7.60 -11.95 -11.89
C PRO A 469 8.66 -13.05 -11.99
N LEU A 470 9.78 -12.85 -11.29
CA LEU A 470 10.84 -13.83 -11.11
C LEU A 470 10.85 -14.28 -9.65
N ASP A 471 11.17 -15.55 -9.43
CA ASP A 471 11.51 -16.04 -8.10
C ASP A 471 12.91 -15.51 -7.73
N TRP A 472 12.91 -14.36 -7.07
CA TRP A 472 14.13 -13.61 -6.73
C TRP A 472 15.06 -14.41 -5.79
N TYR A 473 14.49 -15.19 -4.86
CA TYR A 473 15.27 -15.97 -3.93
C TYR A 473 15.99 -17.12 -4.64
N LYS A 474 15.27 -17.87 -5.46
CA LYS A 474 15.84 -18.93 -6.29
C LYS A 474 16.84 -18.37 -7.31
N LEU A 475 16.55 -17.21 -7.91
CA LEU A 475 17.48 -16.55 -8.83
C LEU A 475 18.80 -16.19 -8.14
N ASN A 476 18.74 -15.62 -6.93
CA ASN A 476 19.93 -15.31 -6.13
C ASN A 476 20.78 -16.56 -5.84
N GLN A 477 20.12 -17.66 -5.46
CA GLN A 477 20.79 -18.95 -5.26
C GLN A 477 21.41 -19.48 -6.56
N THR A 478 20.67 -19.38 -7.68
CA THR A 478 21.17 -19.84 -8.98
C THR A 478 22.41 -19.04 -9.42
N ILE A 479 22.43 -17.72 -9.21
CA ILE A 479 23.62 -16.89 -9.48
C ILE A 479 24.80 -17.35 -8.63
N SER A 480 24.58 -17.59 -7.34
CA SER A 480 25.62 -18.05 -6.40
C SER A 480 26.23 -19.40 -6.79
N GLN A 481 25.43 -20.31 -7.34
CA GLN A 481 25.84 -21.68 -7.70
C GLN A 481 26.56 -21.77 -9.05
N GLN A 482 26.58 -20.69 -9.86
CA GLN A 482 27.29 -20.70 -11.14
C GLN A 482 28.80 -20.85 -10.92
N PRO A 483 29.50 -21.72 -11.70
CA PRO A 483 30.91 -22.03 -11.49
C PRO A 483 31.88 -20.96 -11.98
N GLN A 484 31.41 -19.99 -12.78
CA GLN A 484 32.26 -18.96 -13.36
C GLN A 484 32.76 -17.97 -12.30
N THR A 485 33.98 -17.46 -12.47
CA THR A 485 34.56 -16.44 -11.59
C THR A 485 34.00 -15.05 -11.85
N ASP A 486 33.62 -14.77 -13.11
CA ASP A 486 33.05 -13.48 -13.53
C ASP A 486 31.58 -13.39 -13.14
N TYR A 487 31.23 -12.41 -12.30
CA TYR A 487 29.89 -12.25 -11.78
C TYR A 487 28.85 -11.93 -12.85
N ALA A 488 29.21 -11.13 -13.87
CA ALA A 488 28.28 -10.83 -14.96
C ALA A 488 27.96 -12.07 -15.80
N VAL A 489 28.93 -12.96 -15.99
CA VAL A 489 28.71 -14.26 -16.66
C VAL A 489 27.79 -15.13 -15.80
N ARG A 490 27.97 -15.18 -14.47
CA ARG A 490 27.07 -15.92 -13.57
C ARG A 490 25.61 -15.44 -13.71
N VAL A 491 25.39 -14.13 -13.67
CA VAL A 491 24.07 -13.51 -13.81
C VAL A 491 23.44 -13.87 -15.15
N ASN A 492 24.19 -13.69 -16.25
CA ASN A 492 23.69 -13.99 -17.60
C ASN A 492 23.36 -15.48 -17.75
N ASN A 493 24.16 -16.37 -17.19
CA ASN A 493 23.88 -17.81 -17.23
C ASN A 493 22.66 -18.21 -16.38
N ALA A 494 22.49 -17.60 -15.20
CA ALA A 494 21.32 -17.83 -14.36
C ALA A 494 20.01 -17.41 -15.03
N LEU A 495 20.06 -16.38 -15.88
CA LEU A 495 18.91 -15.84 -16.63
C LEU A 495 18.84 -16.32 -18.09
N ARG A 496 19.69 -17.26 -18.52
CA ARG A 496 19.88 -17.63 -19.93
C ARG A 496 18.61 -17.93 -20.71
N THR A 497 17.63 -18.56 -20.07
CA THR A 497 16.34 -18.90 -20.70
C THR A 497 15.32 -17.76 -20.67
N GLN A 498 15.61 -16.69 -19.92
CA GLN A 498 14.69 -15.59 -19.68
C GLN A 498 15.23 -14.25 -20.21
N SER A 499 16.55 -14.15 -20.48
CA SER A 499 17.17 -12.93 -21.00
C SER A 499 16.69 -12.57 -22.39
N THR A 500 16.34 -11.31 -22.57
CA THR A 500 15.97 -10.77 -23.87
C THR A 500 17.20 -10.51 -24.71
N SER A 501 17.23 -11.05 -25.93
CA SER A 501 18.18 -10.63 -26.97
C SER A 501 17.81 -9.25 -27.51
N ASN A 502 18.82 -8.48 -27.96
CA ASN A 502 18.63 -7.17 -28.63
C ASN A 502 18.19 -6.02 -27.70
N ILE A 503 18.63 -6.00 -26.45
CA ILE A 503 18.54 -4.82 -25.61
C ILE A 503 19.71 -3.87 -25.96
N ARG A 504 19.36 -2.63 -26.28
CA ARG A 504 20.33 -1.57 -26.52
C ARG A 504 20.57 -0.80 -25.23
N TYR A 505 21.83 -0.63 -24.87
CA TYR A 505 22.26 0.13 -23.70
C TYR A 505 23.04 1.37 -24.15
N GLU A 506 22.83 2.48 -23.47
CA GLU A 506 23.55 3.72 -23.71
C GLU A 506 23.82 4.50 -22.40
N SER A 507 25.00 5.15 -22.32
CA SER A 507 25.29 6.10 -21.25
C SER A 507 24.66 7.45 -21.59
N THR A 508 24.03 8.10 -20.61
CA THR A 508 23.47 9.44 -20.80
C THR A 508 24.50 10.52 -20.46
N SER A 509 24.23 11.76 -20.84
CA SER A 509 25.07 12.91 -20.47
C SER A 509 25.10 13.18 -18.95
N THR A 510 24.09 12.70 -18.22
CA THR A 510 24.01 12.80 -16.76
C THR A 510 24.76 11.69 -16.02
N GLY A 511 25.31 10.71 -16.77
CA GLY A 511 26.02 9.57 -16.19
C GLY A 511 25.13 8.42 -15.74
N THR A 512 23.88 8.37 -16.18
CA THR A 512 22.98 7.23 -16.00
C THR A 512 23.08 6.28 -17.19
N ILE A 513 22.49 5.09 -17.06
CA ILE A 513 22.39 4.10 -18.13
C ILE A 513 20.93 3.95 -18.53
N LYS A 514 20.65 4.20 -19.80
CA LYS A 514 19.37 3.86 -20.41
C LYS A 514 19.46 2.53 -21.13
N PHE A 515 18.40 1.74 -21.05
CA PHE A 515 18.23 0.60 -21.93
C PHE A 515 16.85 0.62 -22.59
N GLN A 516 16.82 0.06 -23.78
CA GLN A 516 15.60 -0.14 -24.53
C GLN A 516 15.63 -1.48 -25.24
N GLY A 517 14.56 -2.25 -25.11
CA GLY A 517 14.30 -3.49 -25.80
C GLY A 517 13.02 -3.42 -26.63
N ALA A 518 12.76 -4.46 -27.43
CA ALA A 518 11.52 -4.58 -28.17
C ALA A 518 10.30 -4.61 -27.23
N ALA A 519 9.13 -4.28 -27.74
CA ALA A 519 7.88 -4.51 -27.04
C ALA A 519 7.64 -6.03 -26.87
N GLY A 520 7.02 -6.43 -25.77
CA GLY A 520 6.68 -7.83 -25.49
C GLY A 520 6.54 -8.13 -24.00
N ASN A 521 5.91 -9.27 -23.68
CA ASN A 521 5.57 -9.63 -22.31
C ASN A 521 6.66 -10.42 -21.56
N ASN A 522 7.61 -11.02 -22.29
CA ASN A 522 8.65 -11.89 -21.70
C ASN A 522 10.03 -11.24 -21.78
N GLN A 523 10.11 -9.95 -21.46
CA GLN A 523 11.35 -9.18 -21.52
C GLN A 523 12.06 -9.20 -20.18
N VAL A 524 13.36 -9.51 -20.17
CA VAL A 524 14.25 -9.39 -19.02
C VAL A 524 15.54 -8.68 -19.46
N ALA A 525 15.87 -7.59 -18.77
CA ALA A 525 17.10 -6.84 -18.95
C ALA A 525 17.97 -6.92 -17.69
N THR A 526 19.29 -6.90 -17.86
CA THR A 526 20.25 -6.87 -16.76
C THR A 526 21.24 -5.73 -16.94
N CYS A 527 21.54 -5.03 -15.85
CA CYS A 527 22.60 -4.02 -15.79
C CYS A 527 23.58 -4.42 -14.69
N VAL A 528 24.78 -4.87 -15.06
CA VAL A 528 25.85 -5.23 -14.12
C VAL A 528 26.74 -4.02 -13.91
N VAL A 529 26.72 -3.46 -12.72
CA VAL A 529 27.47 -2.24 -12.36
C VAL A 529 28.69 -2.61 -11.52
N GLU A 530 29.88 -2.22 -12.00
CA GLU A 530 31.16 -2.29 -11.29
C GLU A 530 31.45 -0.93 -10.66
N ILE A 531 31.60 -0.89 -9.35
CA ILE A 531 31.92 0.30 -8.57
C ILE A 531 33.38 0.21 -8.17
N SER A 532 34.26 1.02 -8.80
CA SER A 532 35.64 1.17 -8.39
C SER A 532 35.73 1.95 -7.10
N LYS A 533 36.62 1.55 -6.17
CA LYS A 533 36.76 2.15 -4.83
C LYS A 533 38.15 2.76 -4.61
N GLN A 534 38.22 3.81 -3.78
CA GLN A 534 39.46 4.41 -3.29
C GLN A 534 39.39 4.83 -1.82
#